data_faa0c32c945b3a0646ad0ee185d511ce
#
_entry.id   faa0c32c945b3a0646ad0ee185d511ce
#
_cell.length_a   1.000
_cell.length_b   1.000
_cell.length_c   1.000
_cell.angle_alpha   90.00
_cell.angle_beta   90.00
_cell.angle_gamma   90.00
#
_symmetry.space_group_name_H-M   'P 1'
#
loop_
_entity.id
_entity.type
_entity.pdbx_description
1 polymer ?
#
loop_
_entity_poly.entity_id
_entity_poly.type
_entity_poly.pdbx_seq_one_letter_code
_entity_poly.pdbx_strand_id
1 'polypeptide(L)'
;MKKVIIATLLFTMLHSCMGCSDSQSDMEPIPVPQEEYMASDMVIYEANPRIFAEENAFSAIKAELDRIQSLGTTVLWLMPVNEPGVLKSVNSPYCIKDYKKLNTRYGTKKDLKELVDAAHAKGMKVILDWVANHTSWDNAWVTEHPDWYTQDANGNVVQPQEQPWADVADLNFDNETMQQAMIDAMKYWVTEIGIDGYRCDYAEGVPDAFWKKAIAELRTLDNNLLMLAEGGKTSLMNNGFNLLYGWNFHSKLKDYYAGKCSLTDLYAMNTSELEGMPKGTLRLRYSTNHDQASEASPIECYGGERGAMSAFVLTTMLEGIPLIYSSQEVAYPRSLNFFNYGVIDLKSNEVFAQEMAEIIRAYKAKSSVRGGELEVYTTGDVASFYRAAGSHGMLVMVNTANESVQVKVPMEHAGKTMTDVIAGVDVELPTVMTMEPYQYFIYQQ
;
A
#
# COMPACT_ATOMS: atom_id res chain seq x y z
N MET A 1 45.43 28.35 46.39
CA MET A 1 46.51 27.49 45.87
C MET A 1 46.06 27.06 44.44
N LYS A 2 46.72 27.62 43.43
CA LYS A 2 46.47 27.37 42.01
C LYS A 2 47.21 26.11 41.59
N LYS A 3 46.58 25.17 40.91
CA LYS A 3 47.27 24.11 40.17
C LYS A 3 47.07 24.34 38.68
N VAL A 4 48.17 24.49 38.00
CA VAL A 4 48.35 24.56 36.56
C VAL A 4 48.49 23.15 36.02
N ILE A 5 47.81 22.79 34.94
CA ILE A 5 48.03 21.56 34.20
C ILE A 5 48.61 21.94 32.84
N ILE A 6 49.79 21.38 32.58
CA ILE A 6 50.57 21.51 31.34
C ILE A 6 50.12 20.45 30.36
N ALA A 7 49.77 20.86 29.13
CA ALA A 7 49.47 19.98 28.00
C ALA A 7 50.78 19.73 27.22
N THR A 8 51.09 18.45 27.04
CA THR A 8 52.23 18.00 26.23
C THR A 8 51.74 17.64 24.82
N LEU A 9 52.21 18.33 23.79
CA LEU A 9 52.04 17.97 22.39
C LEU A 9 53.09 16.91 22.02
N LEU A 10 52.64 15.76 21.50
CA LEU A 10 53.49 14.83 20.77
C LEU A 10 53.20 14.96 19.27
N PHE A 11 54.22 15.30 18.50
CA PHE A 11 54.27 15.29 17.03
C PHE A 11 54.75 13.89 16.59
N THR A 12 53.98 13.16 15.81
CA THR A 12 54.45 11.99 15.07
C THR A 12 54.20 12.17 13.57
N MET A 13 55.29 12.13 12.83
CA MET A 13 55.28 12.17 11.35
C MET A 13 54.67 10.89 10.79
N LEU A 14 53.75 11.05 9.86
CA LEU A 14 53.19 9.96 9.04
C LEU A 14 53.94 9.83 7.72
N HIS A 15 54.25 8.55 7.40
CA HIS A 15 54.64 8.13 6.07
C HIS A 15 53.40 8.02 5.16
N SER A 16 53.48 8.59 3.98
CA SER A 16 52.48 8.48 2.93
C SER A 16 52.59 7.13 2.23
N CYS A 17 51.54 6.34 2.30
CA CYS A 17 51.26 5.28 1.32
C CYS A 17 50.11 5.77 0.43
N MET A 18 50.38 5.91 -0.87
CA MET A 18 49.35 6.05 -1.90
C MET A 18 48.59 4.74 -2.00
N GLY A 19 47.33 4.73 -1.58
CA GLY A 19 46.37 3.69 -1.86
C GLY A 19 45.24 4.31 -2.68
N CYS A 20 44.89 3.67 -3.81
CA CYS A 20 43.71 4.03 -4.62
C CYS A 20 42.49 3.98 -3.75
N SER A 21 41.78 5.08 -3.61
CA SER A 21 40.45 5.12 -3.02
C SER A 21 39.43 4.97 -4.12
N ASP A 22 38.74 3.84 -4.14
CA ASP A 22 37.44 3.71 -4.77
C ASP A 22 36.52 4.74 -4.12
N SER A 23 36.17 5.76 -4.86
CA SER A 23 35.15 6.72 -4.42
C SER A 23 33.77 6.13 -4.65
N GLN A 24 33.33 5.22 -3.77
CA GLN A 24 31.92 5.08 -3.52
C GLN A 24 31.46 6.39 -2.89
N SER A 25 30.72 7.18 -3.65
CA SER A 25 30.00 8.33 -3.11
C SER A 25 28.93 7.78 -2.17
N ASP A 26 29.21 7.80 -0.88
CA ASP A 26 28.19 7.66 0.17
C ASP A 26 27.22 8.84 0.01
N MET A 27 26.22 8.67 -0.86
CA MET A 27 25.07 9.57 -0.87
C MET A 27 24.33 9.33 0.44
N GLU A 28 24.28 10.34 1.30
CA GLU A 28 23.45 10.28 2.50
C GLU A 28 22.01 9.87 2.13
N PRO A 29 21.33 9.09 2.99
CA PRO A 29 19.94 8.74 2.78
C PRO A 29 19.11 10.01 2.56
N ILE A 30 18.31 10.04 1.51
CA ILE A 30 17.40 11.17 1.26
C ILE A 30 16.43 11.21 2.44
N PRO A 31 16.37 12.34 3.21
CA PRO A 31 15.42 12.44 4.29
C PRO A 31 14.02 12.29 3.73
N VAL A 32 13.34 11.21 4.10
CA VAL A 32 11.90 11.09 3.83
C VAL A 32 11.23 12.18 4.66
N PRO A 33 10.36 13.03 4.09
CA PRO A 33 9.57 13.96 4.87
C PRO A 33 8.67 13.16 5.80
N GLN A 34 9.11 12.89 7.02
CA GLN A 34 8.47 11.93 7.92
C GLN A 34 7.20 12.49 8.55
N GLU A 35 7.16 13.79 8.82
CA GLU A 35 6.04 14.37 9.59
C GLU A 35 4.72 14.39 8.83
N GLU A 36 4.71 14.44 7.51
CA GLU A 36 3.47 14.54 6.70
C GLU A 36 2.80 13.18 6.48
N TYR A 37 3.56 12.07 6.53
CA TYR A 37 3.04 10.71 6.29
C TYR A 37 2.89 9.86 7.55
N MET A 38 3.54 10.22 8.64
CA MET A 38 3.60 9.42 9.88
C MET A 38 2.31 9.39 10.71
N ALA A 39 1.54 10.45 10.66
CA ALA A 39 0.27 10.56 11.38
C ALA A 39 -0.91 10.74 10.41
N SER A 40 -0.72 10.36 9.15
CA SER A 40 -1.68 10.66 8.11
C SER A 40 -2.97 9.88 8.30
N ASP A 41 -4.09 10.54 8.01
CA ASP A 41 -5.41 9.95 7.87
C ASP A 41 -5.51 9.14 6.57
N MET A 42 -4.36 8.64 6.07
CA MET A 42 -4.26 7.99 4.77
C MET A 42 -5.13 6.74 4.71
N VAL A 43 -5.94 6.69 3.68
CA VAL A 43 -6.74 5.54 3.28
C VAL A 43 -6.65 5.45 1.77
N ILE A 44 -6.16 4.35 1.25
CA ILE A 44 -5.94 4.16 -0.18
C ILE A 44 -7.12 3.40 -0.79
N TYR A 45 -7.66 3.92 -1.87
CA TYR A 45 -8.62 3.21 -2.72
C TYR A 45 -7.92 2.83 -4.03
N GLU A 46 -7.76 1.53 -4.25
CA GLU A 46 -7.20 0.97 -5.48
C GLU A 46 -8.31 0.80 -6.51
N ALA A 47 -8.28 1.62 -7.55
CA ALA A 47 -9.25 1.60 -8.61
C ALA A 47 -8.75 0.81 -9.82
N ASN A 48 -9.44 -0.27 -10.16
CA ASN A 48 -9.24 -1.01 -11.40
C ASN A 48 -10.14 -0.39 -12.50
N PRO A 49 -9.60 0.34 -13.48
CA PRO A 49 -10.42 1.00 -14.50
C PRO A 49 -11.35 0.04 -15.28
N ARG A 50 -10.96 -1.24 -15.40
CA ARG A 50 -11.68 -2.26 -16.19
C ARG A 50 -13.01 -2.70 -15.59
N ILE A 51 -13.25 -2.39 -14.29
CA ILE A 51 -14.52 -2.73 -13.64
C ILE A 51 -15.48 -1.53 -13.54
N PHE A 52 -14.98 -0.31 -13.78
CA PHE A 52 -15.83 0.90 -13.78
C PHE A 52 -16.57 1.07 -15.09
N ALA A 53 -15.88 0.83 -16.23
CA ALA A 53 -16.48 0.91 -17.56
C ALA A 53 -15.66 0.13 -18.59
N GLU A 54 -16.31 -0.35 -19.65
CA GLU A 54 -15.59 -0.93 -20.79
C GLU A 54 -14.88 0.13 -21.62
N GLU A 55 -15.45 1.32 -21.71
CA GLU A 55 -14.90 2.50 -22.40
C GLU A 55 -15.07 3.76 -21.53
N ASN A 56 -14.16 4.72 -21.65
CA ASN A 56 -14.17 5.99 -20.92
C ASN A 56 -14.09 5.79 -19.38
N ALA A 57 -13.26 4.86 -18.93
CA ALA A 57 -13.15 4.51 -17.52
C ALA A 57 -12.75 5.70 -16.62
N PHE A 58 -11.93 6.67 -17.10
CA PHE A 58 -11.58 7.87 -16.33
C PHE A 58 -12.81 8.69 -15.99
N SER A 59 -13.73 8.86 -16.95
CA SER A 59 -15.00 9.57 -16.72
C SER A 59 -15.91 8.79 -15.76
N ALA A 60 -15.93 7.47 -15.85
CA ALA A 60 -16.70 6.63 -14.94
C ALA A 60 -16.16 6.70 -13.50
N ILE A 61 -14.84 6.62 -13.31
CA ILE A 61 -14.20 6.77 -12.00
C ILE A 61 -14.47 8.19 -11.44
N LYS A 62 -14.36 9.23 -12.29
CA LYS A 62 -14.67 10.63 -11.90
C LYS A 62 -16.10 10.76 -11.38
N ALA A 63 -17.06 10.08 -11.99
CA ALA A 63 -18.46 10.11 -11.54
C ALA A 63 -18.68 9.41 -10.19
N GLU A 64 -17.79 8.51 -9.77
CA GLU A 64 -17.85 7.77 -8.50
C GLU A 64 -17.01 8.40 -7.37
N LEU A 65 -16.36 9.56 -7.61
CA LEU A 65 -15.47 10.17 -6.61
C LEU A 65 -16.18 10.55 -5.30
N ASP A 66 -17.46 10.94 -5.34
CA ASP A 66 -18.24 11.23 -4.12
C ASP A 66 -18.43 9.96 -3.28
N ARG A 67 -18.74 8.86 -3.92
CA ARG A 67 -18.88 7.55 -3.27
C ARG A 67 -17.53 7.07 -2.70
N ILE A 68 -16.46 7.16 -3.49
CA ILE A 68 -15.11 6.79 -3.06
C ILE A 68 -14.67 7.65 -1.86
N GLN A 69 -14.91 8.97 -1.90
CA GLN A 69 -14.63 9.87 -0.78
C GLN A 69 -15.44 9.51 0.47
N SER A 70 -16.72 9.11 0.31
CA SER A 70 -17.58 8.74 1.44
C SER A 70 -17.10 7.51 2.20
N LEU A 71 -16.29 6.64 1.59
CA LEU A 71 -15.58 5.55 2.26
C LEU A 71 -14.44 6.05 3.17
N GLY A 72 -14.15 7.35 3.18
CA GLY A 72 -13.05 7.93 3.94
C GLY A 72 -11.71 7.96 3.19
N THR A 73 -11.69 7.65 1.90
CA THR A 73 -10.51 7.62 1.04
C THR A 73 -9.82 8.99 0.98
N THR A 74 -8.49 8.97 1.05
CA THR A 74 -7.63 10.16 0.89
C THR A 74 -6.65 10.03 -0.27
N VAL A 75 -6.44 8.82 -0.77
CA VAL A 75 -5.57 8.53 -1.92
C VAL A 75 -6.31 7.61 -2.89
N LEU A 76 -6.43 8.04 -4.12
CA LEU A 76 -6.90 7.24 -5.24
C LEU A 76 -5.69 6.66 -5.98
N TRP A 77 -5.48 5.36 -5.92
CA TRP A 77 -4.49 4.66 -6.72
C TRP A 77 -5.18 4.09 -7.96
N LEU A 78 -4.77 4.56 -9.14
CA LEU A 78 -5.21 4.03 -10.42
C LEU A 78 -4.26 2.90 -10.86
N MET A 79 -4.77 1.68 -11.03
CA MET A 79 -4.05 0.59 -11.67
C MET A 79 -3.55 1.02 -13.05
N PRO A 80 -2.59 0.30 -13.70
CA PRO A 80 -1.88 0.81 -14.87
C PRO A 80 -2.79 1.43 -15.93
N VAL A 81 -2.54 2.70 -16.23
CA VAL A 81 -3.33 3.52 -17.17
C VAL A 81 -2.77 3.54 -18.57
N ASN A 82 -1.56 3.02 -18.75
CA ASN A 82 -0.82 3.08 -20.00
C ASN A 82 -1.41 2.18 -21.10
N GLU A 83 -1.05 2.45 -22.36
CA GLU A 83 -1.37 1.60 -23.50
C GLU A 83 -0.75 0.20 -23.27
N PRO A 84 -1.56 -0.88 -23.22
CA PRO A 84 -1.03 -2.22 -23.04
C PRO A 84 -0.50 -2.78 -24.36
N GLY A 85 0.51 -3.67 -24.28
CA GLY A 85 1.00 -4.41 -25.42
C GLY A 85 0.03 -5.46 -25.96
N VAL A 86 0.25 -5.84 -27.21
CA VAL A 86 -0.55 -6.86 -27.88
C VAL A 86 0.27 -8.09 -28.30
N LEU A 87 1.60 -7.93 -28.48
CA LEU A 87 2.47 -9.03 -28.86
C LEU A 87 2.74 -9.94 -27.64
N LYS A 88 2.42 -11.22 -27.77
CA LYS A 88 2.45 -12.23 -26.70
C LYS A 88 1.54 -11.91 -25.49
N SER A 89 0.61 -10.98 -25.64
CA SER A 89 -0.20 -10.47 -24.54
C SER A 89 -1.12 -11.54 -23.94
N VAL A 90 -1.21 -11.53 -22.61
CA VAL A 90 -2.23 -12.23 -21.83
C VAL A 90 -3.34 -11.26 -21.35
N ASN A 91 -3.39 -10.07 -21.96
CA ASN A 91 -4.28 -8.96 -21.60
C ASN A 91 -3.97 -8.33 -20.23
N SER A 92 -2.75 -8.50 -19.73
CA SER A 92 -2.29 -7.85 -18.50
C SER A 92 -2.23 -6.33 -18.68
N PRO A 93 -2.76 -5.53 -17.74
CA PRO A 93 -2.54 -4.08 -17.76
C PRO A 93 -1.10 -3.70 -17.40
N TYR A 94 -0.32 -4.63 -16.86
CA TYR A 94 1.10 -4.44 -16.52
C TYR A 94 2.05 -4.65 -17.71
N CYS A 95 1.53 -4.99 -18.88
CA CYS A 95 2.31 -5.17 -20.12
C CYS A 95 2.39 -3.84 -20.87
N ILE A 96 3.30 -2.94 -20.47
CA ILE A 96 3.33 -1.53 -20.92
C ILE A 96 3.94 -1.41 -22.31
N LYS A 97 3.17 -0.90 -23.28
CA LYS A 97 3.62 -0.65 -24.65
C LYS A 97 4.24 0.74 -24.83
N ASP A 98 3.73 1.74 -24.14
CA ASP A 98 4.25 3.11 -24.20
C ASP A 98 4.01 3.81 -22.86
N TYR A 99 5.10 4.21 -22.20
CA TYR A 99 5.02 4.84 -20.89
C TYR A 99 4.37 6.23 -20.87
N LYS A 100 4.22 6.88 -22.02
CA LYS A 100 3.62 8.24 -22.15
C LYS A 100 2.29 8.23 -22.86
N LYS A 101 1.77 7.06 -23.26
CA LYS A 101 0.44 6.92 -23.86
C LYS A 101 -0.52 6.22 -22.92
N LEU A 102 -1.77 6.59 -23.02
CA LEU A 102 -2.87 6.01 -22.27
C LEU A 102 -3.52 4.87 -23.05
N ASN A 103 -4.09 3.93 -22.30
CA ASN A 103 -5.06 3.00 -22.85
C ASN A 103 -6.27 3.78 -23.37
N THR A 104 -6.49 3.75 -24.68
CA THR A 104 -7.54 4.53 -25.35
C THR A 104 -8.94 4.17 -24.87
N ARG A 105 -9.15 2.97 -24.33
CA ARG A 105 -10.42 2.56 -23.72
C ARG A 105 -10.72 3.31 -22.41
N TYR A 106 -9.69 3.77 -21.70
CA TYR A 106 -9.89 4.50 -20.46
C TYR A 106 -10.23 5.97 -20.68
N GLY A 107 -9.89 6.54 -21.84
CA GLY A 107 -10.13 7.92 -22.21
C GLY A 107 -8.88 8.62 -22.72
N THR A 108 -8.95 9.94 -22.76
CA THR A 108 -7.87 10.82 -23.23
C THR A 108 -7.04 11.37 -22.06
N LYS A 109 -5.89 12.02 -22.39
CA LYS A 109 -5.10 12.78 -21.40
C LYS A 109 -5.92 13.86 -20.70
N LYS A 110 -6.85 14.49 -21.41
CA LYS A 110 -7.78 15.47 -20.84
C LYS A 110 -8.70 14.81 -19.80
N ASP A 111 -9.24 13.63 -20.10
CA ASP A 111 -10.15 12.94 -19.18
C ASP A 111 -9.44 12.51 -17.91
N LEU A 112 -8.19 12.01 -18.02
CA LEU A 112 -7.36 11.70 -16.87
C LEU A 112 -7.05 12.94 -16.02
N LYS A 113 -6.68 14.06 -16.67
CA LYS A 113 -6.44 15.32 -15.94
C LYS A 113 -7.69 15.82 -15.23
N GLU A 114 -8.84 15.76 -15.86
CA GLU A 114 -10.12 16.13 -15.24
C GLU A 114 -10.48 15.21 -14.05
N LEU A 115 -10.13 13.93 -14.10
CA LEU A 115 -10.29 13.02 -12.98
C LEU A 115 -9.37 13.43 -11.82
N VAL A 116 -8.09 13.71 -12.09
CA VAL A 116 -7.11 14.14 -11.08
C VAL A 116 -7.55 15.48 -10.45
N ASP A 117 -7.89 16.48 -11.26
CA ASP A 117 -8.35 17.79 -10.77
C ASP A 117 -9.62 17.66 -9.90
N ALA A 118 -10.55 16.76 -10.28
CA ALA A 118 -11.77 16.50 -9.51
C ALA A 118 -11.48 15.77 -8.19
N ALA A 119 -10.51 14.84 -8.15
CA ALA A 119 -10.07 14.17 -6.94
C ALA A 119 -9.39 15.18 -5.98
N HIS A 120 -8.53 16.05 -6.51
CA HIS A 120 -7.89 17.13 -5.74
C HIS A 120 -8.92 18.10 -5.14
N ALA A 121 -9.94 18.48 -5.90
CA ALA A 121 -11.03 19.32 -5.40
C ALA A 121 -11.79 18.71 -4.22
N LYS A 122 -11.71 17.39 -4.04
CA LYS A 122 -12.27 16.62 -2.92
C LYS A 122 -11.24 16.30 -1.82
N GLY A 123 -10.01 16.82 -1.92
CA GLY A 123 -8.94 16.58 -0.96
C GLY A 123 -8.30 15.19 -1.07
N MET A 124 -8.50 14.49 -2.17
CA MET A 124 -7.87 13.20 -2.44
C MET A 124 -6.63 13.38 -3.31
N LYS A 125 -5.52 12.75 -2.93
CA LYS A 125 -4.33 12.57 -3.79
C LYS A 125 -4.60 11.50 -4.83
N VAL A 126 -3.91 11.57 -5.98
CA VAL A 126 -3.98 10.55 -7.04
C VAL A 126 -2.59 10.02 -7.33
N ILE A 127 -2.41 8.70 -7.23
CA ILE A 127 -1.18 8.02 -7.63
C ILE A 127 -1.44 7.07 -8.79
N LEU A 128 -0.44 6.91 -9.66
CA LEU A 128 -0.50 5.94 -10.75
C LEU A 128 0.30 4.68 -10.41
N ASP A 129 -0.15 3.56 -10.93
CA ASP A 129 0.63 2.34 -10.95
C ASP A 129 1.78 2.47 -11.96
N TRP A 130 2.99 2.13 -11.55
CA TRP A 130 4.19 2.27 -12.36
C TRP A 130 4.96 0.97 -12.49
N VAL A 131 5.04 0.45 -13.72
CA VAL A 131 5.70 -0.81 -14.05
C VAL A 131 7.10 -0.51 -14.55
N ALA A 132 8.10 -0.55 -13.66
CA ALA A 132 9.48 -0.20 -14.02
C ALA A 132 10.31 -1.40 -14.49
N ASN A 133 10.01 -2.63 -14.05
CA ASN A 133 10.84 -3.80 -14.26
C ASN A 133 10.89 -4.29 -15.71
N HIS A 134 9.84 -4.10 -16.49
CA HIS A 134 9.66 -4.70 -17.81
C HIS A 134 8.75 -3.88 -18.70
N THR A 135 8.73 -4.22 -20.00
CA THR A 135 7.79 -3.65 -20.97
C THR A 135 7.07 -4.76 -21.73
N SER A 136 6.08 -4.41 -22.55
CA SER A 136 5.57 -5.34 -23.56
C SER A 136 6.63 -5.61 -24.64
N TRP A 137 6.48 -6.73 -25.35
CA TRP A 137 7.35 -7.09 -26.48
C TRP A 137 7.23 -6.18 -27.70
N ASP A 138 6.12 -5.45 -27.82
CA ASP A 138 5.87 -4.46 -28.88
C ASP A 138 6.04 -3.01 -28.39
N ASN A 139 6.73 -2.79 -27.27
CA ASN A 139 7.24 -1.48 -26.91
C ASN A 139 8.31 -1.06 -27.92
N ALA A 140 8.26 0.21 -28.36
CA ALA A 140 9.21 0.74 -29.36
C ALA A 140 10.67 0.58 -28.92
N TRP A 141 10.96 0.66 -27.63
CA TRP A 141 12.31 0.49 -27.08
C TRP A 141 12.92 -0.88 -27.41
N VAL A 142 12.12 -1.95 -27.56
CA VAL A 142 12.63 -3.29 -27.91
C VAL A 142 13.37 -3.29 -29.24
N THR A 143 12.89 -2.48 -30.21
CA THR A 143 13.49 -2.39 -31.56
C THR A 143 14.45 -1.22 -31.72
N GLU A 144 14.18 -0.09 -31.06
CA GLU A 144 14.96 1.14 -31.16
C GLU A 144 16.22 1.09 -30.27
N HIS A 145 16.12 0.43 -29.12
CA HIS A 145 17.16 0.35 -28.10
C HIS A 145 17.24 -1.08 -27.49
N PRO A 146 17.62 -2.10 -28.27
CA PRO A 146 17.69 -3.48 -27.76
C PRO A 146 18.71 -3.65 -26.63
N ASP A 147 19.68 -2.76 -26.51
CA ASP A 147 20.66 -2.68 -25.40
C ASP A 147 20.05 -2.19 -24.09
N TRP A 148 18.83 -1.65 -24.11
CA TRP A 148 18.06 -1.30 -22.91
C TRP A 148 17.40 -2.52 -22.26
N TYR A 149 17.50 -3.69 -22.86
CA TYR A 149 16.91 -4.93 -22.39
C TYR A 149 17.96 -5.96 -22.01
N THR A 150 17.62 -6.81 -21.07
CA THR A 150 18.42 -8.00 -20.78
C THR A 150 18.43 -8.92 -21.98
N GLN A 151 19.64 -9.39 -22.37
CA GLN A 151 19.84 -10.22 -23.52
C GLN A 151 20.46 -11.56 -23.15
N ASP A 152 20.14 -12.59 -23.93
CA ASP A 152 20.81 -13.88 -23.86
C ASP A 152 22.23 -13.85 -24.51
N ALA A 153 22.95 -14.96 -24.45
CA ALA A 153 24.28 -15.07 -25.02
C ALA A 153 24.33 -14.88 -26.55
N ASN A 154 23.20 -14.91 -27.24
CA ASN A 154 23.06 -14.68 -28.68
C ASN A 154 22.62 -13.25 -29.02
N GLY A 155 22.43 -12.40 -28.02
CA GLY A 155 21.96 -11.02 -28.17
C GLY A 155 20.45 -10.88 -28.35
N ASN A 156 19.65 -11.91 -28.03
CA ASN A 156 18.20 -11.80 -28.06
C ASN A 156 17.67 -11.23 -26.75
N VAL A 157 16.73 -10.30 -26.84
CA VAL A 157 15.99 -9.80 -25.69
C VAL A 157 15.23 -10.95 -25.03
N VAL A 158 15.23 -10.99 -23.69
CA VAL A 158 14.59 -12.05 -22.90
C VAL A 158 13.50 -11.53 -21.99
N GLN A 159 12.66 -12.43 -21.47
CA GLN A 159 11.73 -12.15 -20.39
C GLN A 159 12.46 -12.11 -19.03
N PRO A 160 11.86 -11.56 -17.97
CA PRO A 160 12.40 -11.65 -16.61
C PRO A 160 12.69 -13.10 -16.22
N GLN A 161 13.95 -13.41 -15.85
CA GLN A 161 14.38 -14.79 -15.64
C GLN A 161 13.86 -15.40 -14.35
N GLU A 162 13.61 -14.57 -13.34
CA GLU A 162 13.14 -15.00 -12.02
C GLU A 162 11.62 -15.09 -11.92
N GLN A 163 10.91 -14.74 -13.01
CA GLN A 163 9.46 -14.67 -13.05
C GLN A 163 8.88 -15.41 -14.25
N PRO A 164 7.70 -16.05 -14.14
CA PRO A 164 7.09 -16.77 -15.24
C PRO A 164 6.37 -15.88 -16.26
N TRP A 165 6.75 -14.60 -16.39
CA TRP A 165 6.07 -13.60 -17.21
C TRP A 165 6.54 -13.60 -18.65
N ALA A 166 5.99 -14.51 -19.47
CA ALA A 166 6.38 -14.66 -20.87
C ALA A 166 5.84 -13.57 -21.81
N ASP A 167 4.91 -12.76 -21.35
CA ASP A 167 4.24 -11.68 -22.09
C ASP A 167 5.00 -10.35 -22.05
N VAL A 168 6.11 -10.27 -21.31
CA VAL A 168 6.92 -9.06 -21.14
C VAL A 168 8.40 -9.26 -21.40
N ALA A 169 9.10 -8.17 -21.71
CA ALA A 169 10.54 -8.09 -21.98
C ALA A 169 11.24 -7.41 -20.81
N ASP A 170 12.33 -8.00 -20.33
CA ASP A 170 13.08 -7.58 -19.15
C ASP A 170 13.98 -6.39 -19.45
N LEU A 171 13.91 -5.32 -18.63
CA LEU A 171 14.73 -4.12 -18.76
C LEU A 171 16.11 -4.29 -18.11
N ASN A 172 17.15 -3.80 -18.80
CA ASN A 172 18.51 -3.82 -18.32
C ASN A 172 18.84 -2.55 -17.52
N PHE A 173 18.82 -2.64 -16.20
CA PHE A 173 19.14 -1.53 -15.31
C PHE A 173 20.63 -1.16 -15.22
N ASP A 174 21.53 -1.91 -15.87
CA ASP A 174 22.93 -1.46 -16.03
C ASP A 174 23.05 -0.37 -17.11
N ASN A 175 22.02 -0.15 -17.93
CA ASN A 175 22.00 0.88 -18.95
C ASN A 175 21.47 2.22 -18.41
N GLU A 176 22.37 3.19 -18.22
CA GLU A 176 22.03 4.51 -17.65
C GLU A 176 21.08 5.32 -18.54
N THR A 177 21.12 5.15 -19.88
CA THR A 177 20.23 5.88 -20.80
C THR A 177 18.81 5.33 -20.70
N MET A 178 18.63 4.03 -20.52
CA MET A 178 17.35 3.41 -20.21
C MET A 178 16.80 3.95 -18.88
N GLN A 179 17.63 3.95 -17.81
CA GLN A 179 17.22 4.49 -16.53
C GLN A 179 16.72 5.94 -16.65
N GLN A 180 17.43 6.80 -17.39
CA GLN A 180 17.04 8.19 -17.58
C GLN A 180 15.73 8.32 -18.35
N ALA A 181 15.56 7.53 -19.43
CA ALA A 181 14.31 7.52 -20.20
C ALA A 181 13.10 7.09 -19.32
N MET A 182 13.31 6.12 -18.43
CA MET A 182 12.31 5.69 -17.47
C MET A 182 11.95 6.82 -16.47
N ILE A 183 12.95 7.50 -15.92
CA ILE A 183 12.74 8.64 -15.01
C ILE A 183 12.02 9.79 -15.72
N ASP A 184 12.39 10.10 -16.96
CA ASP A 184 11.74 11.15 -17.75
C ASP A 184 10.28 10.79 -18.10
N ALA A 185 9.97 9.52 -18.21
CA ALA A 185 8.60 9.06 -18.37
C ALA A 185 7.79 9.21 -17.07
N MET A 186 8.40 8.96 -15.91
CA MET A 186 7.77 9.25 -14.61
C MET A 186 7.54 10.76 -14.41
N LYS A 187 8.54 11.58 -14.68
CA LYS A 187 8.42 13.05 -14.59
C LYS A 187 7.28 13.58 -15.45
N TYR A 188 7.06 13.00 -16.63
CA TYR A 188 6.01 13.41 -17.56
C TYR A 188 4.62 13.42 -16.90
N TRP A 189 4.24 12.38 -16.17
CA TRP A 189 2.92 12.30 -15.55
C TRP A 189 2.76 13.27 -14.37
N VAL A 190 3.82 13.47 -13.58
CA VAL A 190 3.82 14.49 -12.52
C VAL A 190 3.62 15.89 -13.10
N THR A 191 4.34 16.24 -14.19
CA THR A 191 4.30 17.60 -14.75
C THR A 191 3.07 17.86 -15.61
N GLU A 192 2.64 16.89 -16.43
CA GLU A 192 1.57 17.08 -17.41
C GLU A 192 0.18 16.83 -16.86
N ILE A 193 0.06 15.95 -15.89
CA ILE A 193 -1.23 15.56 -15.30
C ILE A 193 -1.38 16.13 -13.88
N GLY A 194 -0.27 16.28 -13.14
CA GLY A 194 -0.29 16.74 -11.76
C GLY A 194 -0.66 15.63 -10.77
N ILE A 195 -0.20 14.40 -11.02
CA ILE A 195 -0.39 13.30 -10.07
C ILE A 195 0.49 13.50 -8.83
N ASP A 196 0.12 12.85 -7.73
CA ASP A 196 0.77 13.00 -6.43
C ASP A 196 1.77 11.88 -6.11
N GLY A 197 2.08 11.02 -7.05
CA GLY A 197 3.05 9.96 -6.85
C GLY A 197 2.75 8.64 -7.56
N TYR A 198 3.35 7.56 -7.05
CA TYR A 198 3.29 6.25 -7.70
C TYR A 198 3.15 5.11 -6.71
N ARG A 199 2.43 4.06 -7.11
CA ARG A 199 2.66 2.70 -6.64
C ARG A 199 3.60 2.05 -7.65
N CYS A 200 4.76 1.60 -7.18
CA CYS A 200 5.78 1.00 -8.04
C CYS A 200 5.66 -0.52 -8.00
N ASP A 201 5.28 -1.07 -9.15
CA ASP A 201 5.12 -2.51 -9.40
C ASP A 201 6.44 -3.25 -9.24
N TYR A 202 6.41 -4.43 -8.60
CA TYR A 202 7.56 -5.31 -8.39
C TYR A 202 8.84 -4.55 -7.99
N ALA A 203 8.70 -3.61 -7.04
CA ALA A 203 9.79 -2.70 -6.68
C ALA A 203 11.04 -3.40 -6.15
N GLU A 204 10.91 -4.60 -5.58
CA GLU A 204 12.04 -5.41 -5.11
C GLU A 204 12.86 -6.06 -6.22
N GLY A 205 12.31 -6.20 -7.41
CA GLY A 205 13.01 -6.71 -8.59
C GLY A 205 13.81 -5.63 -9.32
N VAL A 206 13.56 -4.36 -9.02
CA VAL A 206 14.26 -3.22 -9.62
C VAL A 206 15.39 -2.77 -8.67
N PRO A 207 16.61 -2.49 -9.16
CA PRO A 207 17.75 -2.14 -8.32
C PRO A 207 17.51 -0.93 -7.42
N ASP A 208 17.94 -1.01 -6.16
CA ASP A 208 17.87 0.05 -5.16
C ASP A 208 18.47 1.38 -5.65
N ALA A 209 19.59 1.32 -6.40
CA ALA A 209 20.26 2.50 -6.95
C ALA A 209 19.38 3.26 -7.94
N PHE A 210 18.60 2.56 -8.76
CA PHE A 210 17.63 3.18 -9.67
C PHE A 210 16.55 3.92 -8.88
N TRP A 211 15.92 3.26 -7.89
CA TRP A 211 14.87 3.89 -7.10
C TRP A 211 15.37 5.13 -6.37
N LYS A 212 16.56 5.05 -5.77
CA LYS A 212 17.19 6.18 -5.09
C LYS A 212 17.36 7.38 -6.04
N LYS A 213 17.87 7.14 -7.25
CA LYS A 213 18.03 8.15 -8.30
C LYS A 213 16.67 8.69 -8.77
N ALA A 214 15.74 7.81 -9.12
CA ALA A 214 14.44 8.17 -9.66
C ALA A 214 13.62 9.01 -8.68
N ILE A 215 13.52 8.56 -7.42
CA ILE A 215 12.75 9.27 -6.39
C ILE A 215 13.39 10.61 -6.04
N ALA A 216 14.73 10.69 -5.99
CA ALA A 216 15.43 11.96 -5.79
C ALA A 216 15.10 12.97 -6.89
N GLU A 217 15.13 12.55 -8.16
CA GLU A 217 14.79 13.42 -9.27
C GLU A 217 13.31 13.81 -9.32
N LEU A 218 12.39 12.89 -9.00
CA LEU A 218 10.96 13.19 -8.90
C LEU A 218 10.67 14.22 -7.81
N ARG A 219 11.32 14.12 -6.65
CA ARG A 219 11.16 15.06 -5.55
C ARG A 219 11.70 16.47 -5.83
N THR A 220 12.49 16.66 -6.88
CA THR A 220 12.81 18.02 -7.36
C THR A 220 11.60 18.73 -7.98
N LEU A 221 10.59 17.96 -8.44
CA LEU A 221 9.35 18.51 -8.98
C LEU A 221 8.32 18.78 -7.87
N ASP A 222 8.15 17.82 -6.98
CA ASP A 222 7.34 17.93 -5.77
C ASP A 222 7.93 17.05 -4.67
N ASN A 223 8.33 17.66 -3.56
CA ASN A 223 8.91 16.95 -2.42
C ASN A 223 7.91 16.03 -1.69
N ASN A 224 6.61 16.24 -1.89
CA ASN A 224 5.53 15.53 -1.20
C ASN A 224 4.95 14.38 -2.03
N LEU A 225 5.64 13.92 -3.08
CA LEU A 225 5.19 12.77 -3.86
C LEU A 225 5.13 11.52 -2.98
N LEU A 226 3.99 10.86 -3.03
CA LEU A 226 3.76 9.57 -2.37
C LEU A 226 4.36 8.43 -3.21
N MET A 227 5.32 7.73 -2.63
CA MET A 227 5.97 6.59 -3.26
C MET A 227 5.63 5.31 -2.48
N LEU A 228 4.74 4.51 -3.04
CA LEU A 228 4.35 3.20 -2.49
C LEU A 228 5.12 2.10 -3.26
N ALA A 229 5.91 1.31 -2.55
CA ALA A 229 6.57 0.16 -3.14
C ALA A 229 5.73 -1.12 -3.02
N GLU A 230 5.52 -1.82 -4.11
CA GLU A 230 5.16 -3.22 -4.05
C GLU A 230 6.39 -4.01 -3.63
N GLY A 231 6.55 -4.16 -2.34
CA GLY A 231 7.69 -4.83 -1.72
C GLY A 231 7.59 -4.76 -0.19
N GLY A 232 8.19 -5.73 0.48
CA GLY A 232 8.23 -5.83 1.94
C GLY A 232 9.60 -5.49 2.55
N LYS A 233 10.66 -5.35 1.73
CA LYS A 233 12.03 -5.09 2.22
C LYS A 233 12.14 -3.67 2.78
N THR A 234 12.51 -3.56 4.06
CA THR A 234 12.67 -2.27 4.74
C THR A 234 13.74 -1.37 4.11
N SER A 235 14.72 -1.95 3.38
CA SER A 235 15.73 -1.19 2.64
C SER A 235 15.14 -0.23 1.60
N LEU A 236 13.97 -0.50 1.05
CA LEU A 236 13.28 0.38 0.12
C LEU A 236 12.94 1.75 0.73
N MET A 237 12.74 1.81 2.05
CA MET A 237 12.57 3.11 2.75
C MET A 237 13.81 4.00 2.61
N ASN A 238 15.00 3.41 2.56
CA ASN A 238 16.26 4.14 2.37
C ASN A 238 16.44 4.66 0.94
N ASN A 239 15.64 4.15 -0.01
CA ASN A 239 15.61 4.58 -1.40
C ASN A 239 14.62 5.73 -1.63
N GLY A 240 13.87 6.12 -0.58
CA GLY A 240 12.94 7.23 -0.61
C GLY A 240 11.46 6.85 -0.72
N PHE A 241 11.11 5.56 -0.67
CA PHE A 241 9.71 5.16 -0.57
C PHE A 241 9.09 5.61 0.76
N ASN A 242 7.81 5.94 0.74
CA ASN A 242 7.05 6.36 1.93
C ASN A 242 6.27 5.21 2.54
N LEU A 243 5.89 4.22 1.73
CA LEU A 243 5.00 3.13 2.12
C LEU A 243 5.42 1.82 1.46
N LEU A 244 5.36 0.73 2.21
CA LEU A 244 5.67 -0.64 1.76
C LEU A 244 4.45 -1.53 1.95
N TYR A 245 4.38 -2.62 1.19
CA TYR A 245 3.34 -3.64 1.34
C TYR A 245 3.51 -4.46 2.63
N GLY A 246 2.39 -4.81 3.25
CA GLY A 246 2.29 -5.77 4.35
C GLY A 246 1.95 -7.17 3.85
N TRP A 247 2.81 -7.74 2.99
CA TRP A 247 2.61 -9.05 2.36
C TRP A 247 2.43 -10.19 3.37
N ASN A 248 3.33 -10.24 4.36
CA ASN A 248 3.36 -11.35 5.30
C ASN A 248 2.17 -11.28 6.27
N PHE A 249 1.76 -10.07 6.66
CA PHE A 249 0.55 -9.89 7.46
C PHE A 249 -0.69 -10.37 6.71
N HIS A 250 -0.85 -9.97 5.44
CA HIS A 250 -1.97 -10.43 4.61
C HIS A 250 -1.99 -11.96 4.46
N SER A 251 -0.84 -12.57 4.15
CA SER A 251 -0.71 -14.02 4.06
C SER A 251 -1.08 -14.70 5.39
N LYS A 252 -0.61 -14.14 6.50
CA LYS A 252 -0.92 -14.65 7.84
C LYS A 252 -2.39 -14.49 8.20
N LEU A 253 -3.04 -13.40 7.78
CA LEU A 253 -4.47 -13.18 7.95
C LEU A 253 -5.29 -14.26 7.21
N LYS A 254 -4.95 -14.55 5.94
CA LYS A 254 -5.58 -15.65 5.17
C LYS A 254 -5.37 -17.00 5.86
N ASP A 255 -4.16 -17.29 6.32
CA ASP A 255 -3.85 -18.54 7.02
C ASP A 255 -4.63 -18.66 8.33
N TYR A 256 -4.82 -17.58 9.06
CA TYR A 256 -5.62 -17.56 10.28
C TYR A 256 -7.09 -17.91 10.00
N TYR A 257 -7.76 -17.25 9.06
CA TYR A 257 -9.15 -17.57 8.72
C TYR A 257 -9.30 -18.95 8.06
N ALA A 258 -8.24 -19.49 7.50
CA ALA A 258 -8.18 -20.88 7.02
C ALA A 258 -7.89 -21.91 8.13
N GLY A 259 -7.75 -21.50 9.40
CA GLY A 259 -7.46 -22.37 10.56
C GLY A 259 -6.04 -22.95 10.60
N LYS A 260 -5.08 -22.33 9.87
CA LYS A 260 -3.69 -22.82 9.77
C LYS A 260 -2.75 -22.21 10.79
N CYS A 261 -3.14 -21.14 11.47
CA CYS A 261 -2.35 -20.49 12.52
C CYS A 261 -3.27 -19.81 13.55
N SER A 262 -2.69 -19.28 14.62
CA SER A 262 -3.42 -18.62 15.71
C SER A 262 -3.44 -17.08 15.54
N LEU A 263 -4.28 -16.40 16.33
CA LEU A 263 -4.24 -14.94 16.46
C LEU A 263 -2.89 -14.46 17.02
N THR A 264 -2.26 -15.23 17.89
CA THR A 264 -0.91 -14.93 18.40
C THR A 264 0.10 -14.86 17.26
N ASP A 265 0.02 -15.78 16.28
CA ASP A 265 0.89 -15.77 15.10
C ASP A 265 0.63 -14.55 14.20
N LEU A 266 -0.64 -14.12 14.11
CA LEU A 266 -1.01 -12.91 13.35
C LEU A 266 -0.43 -11.64 14.00
N TYR A 267 -0.53 -11.52 15.33
CA TYR A 267 0.06 -10.39 16.06
C TYR A 267 1.59 -10.37 16.00
N ALA A 268 2.21 -11.54 16.15
CA ALA A 268 3.67 -11.68 16.01
C ALA A 268 4.11 -11.22 14.60
N MET A 269 3.36 -11.60 13.56
CA MET A 269 3.62 -11.15 12.19
C MET A 269 3.42 -9.65 12.04
N ASN A 270 2.36 -9.06 12.62
CA ASN A 270 2.16 -7.61 12.59
C ASN A 270 3.34 -6.86 13.17
N THR A 271 3.86 -7.30 14.33
CA THR A 271 5.01 -6.68 14.99
C THR A 271 6.28 -6.86 14.15
N SER A 272 6.55 -8.07 13.66
CA SER A 272 7.79 -8.38 12.93
C SER A 272 7.91 -7.61 11.61
N GLU A 273 6.80 -7.33 10.92
CA GLU A 273 6.83 -6.51 9.69
C GLU A 273 7.15 -5.03 9.94
N LEU A 274 6.97 -4.54 11.17
CA LEU A 274 7.32 -3.17 11.54
C LEU A 274 8.75 -3.06 12.09
N GLU A 275 9.40 -4.19 12.39
CA GLU A 275 10.80 -4.19 12.83
C GLU A 275 11.72 -3.63 11.73
N GLY A 276 12.61 -2.72 12.14
CA GLY A 276 13.54 -2.05 11.22
C GLY A 276 12.92 -0.96 10.34
N MET A 277 11.62 -0.70 10.46
CA MET A 277 10.98 0.46 9.84
C MET A 277 11.37 1.75 10.58
N PRO A 278 11.48 2.89 9.90
CA PRO A 278 11.64 4.18 10.58
C PRO A 278 10.50 4.40 11.58
N LYS A 279 10.81 4.97 12.75
CA LYS A 279 9.82 5.18 13.81
C LYS A 279 8.62 5.97 13.30
N GLY A 280 7.43 5.45 13.54
CA GLY A 280 6.15 6.07 13.17
C GLY A 280 5.72 5.83 11.72
N THR A 281 6.50 5.14 10.90
CA THR A 281 6.05 4.69 9.59
C THR A 281 5.17 3.44 9.73
N LEU A 282 4.23 3.28 8.80
CA LEU A 282 3.31 2.15 8.76
C LEU A 282 3.43 1.44 7.40
N ARG A 283 2.91 0.21 7.33
CA ARG A 283 2.78 -0.54 6.07
C ARG A 283 1.37 -0.45 5.52
N LEU A 284 1.24 -0.65 4.21
CA LEU A 284 -0.06 -0.89 3.59
C LEU A 284 -0.68 -2.18 4.16
N ARG A 285 -1.90 -2.08 4.65
CA ARG A 285 -2.69 -3.20 5.18
C ARG A 285 -3.94 -3.41 4.35
N TYR A 286 -4.17 -4.65 3.95
CA TYR A 286 -5.31 -5.01 3.11
C TYR A 286 -5.78 -6.43 3.42
N SER A 287 -7.08 -6.65 3.32
CA SER A 287 -7.66 -7.99 3.28
C SER A 287 -7.74 -8.54 1.85
N THR A 288 -7.65 -7.66 0.84
CA THR A 288 -7.55 -8.00 -0.58
C THR A 288 -6.90 -6.84 -1.36
N ASN A 289 -6.37 -7.13 -2.55
CA ASN A 289 -5.95 -6.22 -3.60
C ASN A 289 -6.26 -6.85 -4.96
N HIS A 290 -5.82 -6.26 -6.07
CA HIS A 290 -6.09 -6.79 -7.41
C HIS A 290 -5.57 -8.22 -7.64
N ASP A 291 -4.38 -8.57 -7.11
CA ASP A 291 -3.80 -9.92 -7.22
C ASP A 291 -4.63 -10.94 -6.44
N GLN A 292 -4.89 -10.64 -5.18
CA GLN A 292 -5.60 -11.53 -4.28
C GLN A 292 -7.05 -11.74 -4.73
N ALA A 293 -7.71 -10.67 -5.18
CA ALA A 293 -9.06 -10.74 -5.74
C ALA A 293 -9.12 -11.59 -7.03
N SER A 294 -8.02 -11.70 -7.78
CA SER A 294 -7.94 -12.58 -8.95
C SER A 294 -7.94 -14.06 -8.57
N GLU A 295 -7.45 -14.41 -7.39
CA GLU A 295 -7.45 -15.77 -6.87
C GLU A 295 -8.79 -16.12 -6.23
N ALA A 296 -9.24 -15.30 -5.27
CA ALA A 296 -10.48 -15.48 -4.54
C ALA A 296 -10.99 -14.14 -3.98
N SER A 297 -12.31 -13.98 -3.89
CA SER A 297 -12.90 -12.81 -3.24
C SER A 297 -12.68 -12.84 -1.73
N PRO A 298 -12.73 -11.67 -1.03
CA PRO A 298 -12.75 -11.64 0.44
C PRO A 298 -13.87 -12.48 1.04
N ILE A 299 -15.02 -12.57 0.35
CA ILE A 299 -16.17 -13.35 0.79
C ILE A 299 -15.84 -14.84 0.83
N GLU A 300 -15.10 -15.32 -0.16
CA GLU A 300 -14.63 -16.72 -0.22
C GLU A 300 -13.50 -16.96 0.81
N CYS A 301 -12.58 -15.99 0.97
CA CYS A 301 -11.42 -16.14 1.85
C CYS A 301 -11.76 -16.14 3.34
N TYR A 302 -12.76 -15.35 3.76
CA TYR A 302 -12.96 -15.04 5.19
C TYR A 302 -14.32 -15.53 5.74
N GLY A 303 -15.01 -16.43 5.05
CA GLY A 303 -16.23 -17.07 5.58
C GLY A 303 -17.50 -16.23 5.43
N GLY A 304 -17.68 -15.61 4.25
CA GLY A 304 -18.85 -14.80 3.91
C GLY A 304 -18.67 -13.31 4.19
N GLU A 305 -19.74 -12.53 3.97
CA GLU A 305 -19.72 -11.07 4.13
C GLU A 305 -19.30 -10.65 5.55
N ARG A 306 -19.83 -11.30 6.60
CA ARG A 306 -19.48 -10.96 7.99
C ARG A 306 -18.04 -11.29 8.33
N GLY A 307 -17.53 -12.43 7.85
CA GLY A 307 -16.13 -12.79 8.01
C GLY A 307 -15.19 -11.82 7.26
N ALA A 308 -15.55 -11.42 6.03
CA ALA A 308 -14.82 -10.41 5.28
C ALA A 308 -14.79 -9.06 6.00
N MET A 309 -15.90 -8.65 6.63
CA MET A 309 -15.97 -7.44 7.45
C MET A 309 -15.08 -7.56 8.69
N SER A 310 -15.09 -8.70 9.39
CA SER A 310 -14.21 -8.92 10.56
C SER A 310 -12.72 -8.86 10.19
N ALA A 311 -12.34 -9.42 9.03
CA ALA A 311 -10.99 -9.31 8.48
C ALA A 311 -10.63 -7.87 8.10
N PHE A 312 -11.58 -7.11 7.56
CA PHE A 312 -11.39 -5.68 7.27
C PHE A 312 -11.18 -4.85 8.54
N VAL A 313 -11.92 -5.13 9.63
CA VAL A 313 -11.68 -4.48 10.94
C VAL A 313 -10.26 -4.74 11.43
N LEU A 314 -9.80 -6.00 11.38
CA LEU A 314 -8.43 -6.35 11.80
C LEU A 314 -7.37 -5.63 10.97
N THR A 315 -7.50 -5.61 9.65
CA THR A 315 -6.54 -4.94 8.75
C THR A 315 -6.53 -3.42 8.94
N THR A 316 -7.67 -2.83 9.27
CA THR A 316 -7.82 -1.37 9.45
C THR A 316 -7.38 -0.92 10.83
N MET A 317 -7.72 -1.67 11.88
CA MET A 317 -7.59 -1.21 13.27
C MET A 317 -6.30 -1.67 13.97
N LEU A 318 -5.57 -2.64 13.41
CA LEU A 318 -4.22 -2.98 13.89
C LEU A 318 -3.21 -1.86 13.54
N GLU A 319 -2.09 -2.18 12.93
CA GLU A 319 -1.04 -1.18 12.62
C GLU A 319 -0.84 -1.10 11.11
N GLY A 320 -1.35 -0.05 10.47
CA GLY A 320 -1.15 0.10 9.03
C GLY A 320 -1.99 1.20 8.39
N ILE A 321 -1.72 1.39 7.10
CA ILE A 321 -2.50 2.24 6.21
C ILE A 321 -3.49 1.35 5.46
N PRO A 322 -4.80 1.52 5.65
CA PRO A 322 -5.79 0.64 5.03
C PRO A 322 -5.88 0.87 3.52
N LEU A 323 -5.99 -0.25 2.79
CA LEU A 323 -6.33 -0.30 1.37
C LEU A 323 -7.73 -0.87 1.20
N ILE A 324 -8.52 -0.25 0.33
CA ILE A 324 -9.77 -0.77 -0.21
C ILE A 324 -9.56 -1.03 -1.70
N TYR A 325 -9.69 -2.28 -2.14
CA TYR A 325 -9.70 -2.59 -3.56
C TYR A 325 -11.11 -2.42 -4.14
N SER A 326 -11.22 -1.77 -5.29
CA SER A 326 -12.50 -1.54 -5.97
C SER A 326 -13.23 -2.86 -6.22
N SER A 327 -14.46 -2.96 -5.74
CA SER A 327 -15.35 -4.11 -5.58
C SER A 327 -15.45 -4.69 -4.15
N GLN A 328 -14.47 -4.46 -3.30
CA GLN A 328 -14.50 -4.94 -1.92
C GLN A 328 -15.65 -4.29 -1.12
N GLU A 329 -15.88 -3.00 -1.35
CA GLU A 329 -16.91 -2.20 -0.67
C GLU A 329 -18.35 -2.63 -0.97
N VAL A 330 -18.55 -3.44 -1.99
CA VAL A 330 -19.86 -4.03 -2.30
C VAL A 330 -19.91 -5.53 -2.01
N ALA A 331 -18.91 -6.04 -1.27
CA ALA A 331 -18.80 -7.47 -0.96
C ALA A 331 -18.92 -8.36 -2.21
N TYR A 332 -18.22 -7.99 -3.29
CA TYR A 332 -18.33 -8.74 -4.55
C TYR A 332 -17.97 -10.21 -4.32
N PRO A 333 -18.87 -11.15 -4.65
CA PRO A 333 -18.80 -12.50 -4.08
C PRO A 333 -17.91 -13.49 -4.84
N ARG A 334 -17.29 -13.06 -5.94
CA ARG A 334 -16.48 -13.92 -6.82
C ARG A 334 -15.09 -13.38 -7.02
N SER A 335 -14.15 -14.24 -7.40
CA SER A 335 -12.85 -13.81 -7.89
C SER A 335 -12.98 -12.82 -9.05
N LEU A 336 -12.06 -11.87 -9.13
CA LEU A 336 -12.08 -10.78 -10.10
C LEU A 336 -10.72 -10.70 -10.79
N ASN A 337 -10.59 -11.40 -11.92
CA ASN A 337 -9.35 -11.36 -12.69
C ASN A 337 -9.19 -10.00 -13.39
N PHE A 338 -8.20 -9.23 -12.97
CA PHE A 338 -7.94 -7.89 -13.49
C PHE A 338 -7.40 -7.87 -14.95
N PHE A 339 -7.13 -9.02 -15.54
CA PHE A 339 -6.82 -9.12 -16.98
C PHE A 339 -8.07 -8.94 -17.85
N ASN A 340 -9.25 -9.07 -17.27
CA ASN A 340 -10.52 -8.99 -17.99
C ASN A 340 -11.23 -7.66 -17.74
N TYR A 341 -12.02 -7.25 -18.72
CA TYR A 341 -13.03 -6.21 -18.52
C TYR A 341 -14.30 -6.84 -17.98
N GLY A 342 -14.90 -6.22 -16.99
CA GLY A 342 -16.14 -6.72 -16.40
C GLY A 342 -16.72 -5.68 -15.47
N VAL A 343 -17.63 -4.84 -15.97
CA VAL A 343 -18.23 -3.77 -15.19
C VAL A 343 -19.01 -4.35 -14.01
N ILE A 344 -18.75 -3.79 -12.83
CA ILE A 344 -19.41 -4.17 -11.58
C ILE A 344 -20.32 -3.03 -11.14
N ASP A 345 -21.49 -3.38 -10.63
CA ASP A 345 -22.33 -2.40 -9.93
C ASP A 345 -21.76 -2.11 -8.55
N LEU A 346 -20.99 -1.02 -8.47
CA LEU A 346 -20.31 -0.54 -7.25
C LEU A 346 -21.29 0.10 -6.22
N LYS A 347 -22.61 -0.07 -6.43
CA LYS A 347 -23.69 0.32 -5.51
C LYS A 347 -24.57 -0.84 -5.08
N SER A 348 -24.20 -2.07 -5.49
CA SER A 348 -25.02 -3.27 -5.24
C SER A 348 -25.16 -3.64 -3.77
N ASN A 349 -24.30 -3.13 -2.87
CA ASN A 349 -24.37 -3.38 -1.42
C ASN A 349 -23.97 -2.13 -0.62
N GLU A 350 -24.84 -1.14 -0.62
CA GLU A 350 -24.62 0.13 0.10
C GLU A 350 -24.49 -0.06 1.62
N VAL A 351 -25.15 -1.07 2.19
CA VAL A 351 -25.08 -1.36 3.63
C VAL A 351 -23.66 -1.79 4.02
N PHE A 352 -23.05 -2.68 3.24
CA PHE A 352 -21.69 -3.12 3.47
C PHE A 352 -20.68 -1.98 3.30
N ALA A 353 -20.86 -1.16 2.26
CA ALA A 353 -20.04 0.03 2.01
C ALA A 353 -20.12 1.05 3.14
N GLN A 354 -21.35 1.29 3.68
CA GLN A 354 -21.57 2.18 4.81
C GLN A 354 -20.86 1.66 6.06
N GLU A 355 -20.94 0.36 6.35
CA GLU A 355 -20.25 -0.25 7.49
C GLU A 355 -18.72 -0.10 7.37
N MET A 356 -18.15 -0.33 6.18
CA MET A 356 -16.72 -0.07 5.93
C MET A 356 -16.35 1.40 6.18
N ALA A 357 -17.19 2.34 5.71
CA ALA A 357 -16.97 3.77 5.93
C ALA A 357 -16.98 4.15 7.42
N GLU A 358 -17.82 3.50 8.22
CA GLU A 358 -17.87 3.70 9.68
C GLU A 358 -16.61 3.19 10.38
N ILE A 359 -16.08 2.05 9.97
CA ILE A 359 -14.80 1.51 10.47
C ILE A 359 -13.66 2.47 10.11
N ILE A 360 -13.60 2.96 8.87
CA ILE A 360 -12.59 3.94 8.44
C ILE A 360 -12.74 5.25 9.22
N ARG A 361 -13.97 5.71 9.50
CA ARG A 361 -14.21 6.87 10.35
C ARG A 361 -13.65 6.66 11.75
N ALA A 362 -13.85 5.49 12.34
CA ALA A 362 -13.28 5.12 13.63
C ALA A 362 -11.74 5.12 13.60
N TYR A 363 -11.13 4.53 12.54
CA TYR A 363 -9.69 4.56 12.30
C TYR A 363 -9.14 6.00 12.24
N LYS A 364 -9.84 6.92 11.59
CA LYS A 364 -9.42 8.33 11.43
C LYS A 364 -9.66 9.18 12.67
N ALA A 365 -10.59 8.79 13.53
CA ALA A 365 -11.06 9.62 14.65
C ALA A 365 -9.97 9.98 15.66
N LYS A 366 -8.98 9.11 15.86
CA LYS A 366 -7.88 9.32 16.81
C LYS A 366 -6.53 8.87 16.25
N SER A 367 -5.53 9.71 16.40
CA SER A 367 -4.12 9.36 16.07
C SER A 367 -3.59 8.16 16.88
N SER A 368 -4.13 7.91 18.07
CA SER A 368 -3.79 6.75 18.91
C SER A 368 -3.99 5.41 18.24
N VAL A 369 -4.95 5.31 17.33
CA VAL A 369 -5.18 4.07 16.58
C VAL A 369 -4.07 3.85 15.55
N ARG A 370 -3.54 4.93 14.99
CA ARG A 370 -2.56 4.85 13.89
C ARG A 370 -1.12 4.69 14.35
N GLY A 371 -0.73 5.24 15.46
CA GLY A 371 0.66 5.26 15.91
C GLY A 371 0.86 5.04 17.42
N GLY A 372 -0.22 4.70 18.15
CA GLY A 372 -0.18 4.44 19.58
C GLY A 372 0.44 3.07 19.91
N GLU A 373 0.80 2.88 21.16
CA GLU A 373 1.26 1.59 21.66
C GLU A 373 0.16 0.54 21.53
N LEU A 374 0.52 -0.66 21.08
CA LEU A 374 -0.38 -1.79 20.93
C LEU A 374 -0.27 -2.72 22.12
N GLU A 375 -1.37 -2.93 22.83
CA GLU A 375 -1.51 -3.93 23.88
C GLU A 375 -2.53 -4.99 23.43
N VAL A 376 -2.18 -6.27 23.53
CA VAL A 376 -2.97 -7.39 23.02
C VAL A 376 -3.52 -8.23 24.19
N TYR A 377 -4.84 -8.47 24.18
CA TYR A 377 -5.57 -9.23 25.22
C TYR A 377 -6.24 -10.50 24.69
N THR A 378 -5.89 -10.95 23.52
CA THR A 378 -6.56 -12.03 22.78
C THR A 378 -6.90 -13.26 23.64
N THR A 379 -8.12 -13.77 23.49
CA THR A 379 -8.59 -14.99 24.13
C THR A 379 -9.33 -15.85 23.10
N GLY A 380 -8.79 -17.02 22.74
CA GLY A 380 -9.38 -17.91 21.74
C GLY A 380 -9.50 -17.22 20.38
N ASP A 381 -10.69 -17.26 19.78
CA ASP A 381 -10.99 -16.66 18.47
C ASP A 381 -11.48 -15.21 18.56
N VAL A 382 -11.35 -14.57 19.74
CA VAL A 382 -11.65 -13.15 19.87
C VAL A 382 -10.35 -12.36 19.85
N ALA A 383 -10.13 -11.63 18.77
CA ALA A 383 -9.09 -10.62 18.69
C ALA A 383 -9.47 -9.45 19.58
N SER A 384 -8.70 -9.19 20.63
CA SER A 384 -8.90 -8.07 21.54
C SER A 384 -7.58 -7.34 21.74
N PHE A 385 -7.58 -6.05 21.46
CA PHE A 385 -6.38 -5.22 21.58
C PHE A 385 -6.75 -3.76 21.87
N TYR A 386 -5.82 -3.07 22.54
CA TYR A 386 -5.94 -1.67 22.87
C TYR A 386 -4.78 -0.88 22.23
N ARG A 387 -5.11 0.24 21.64
CA ARG A 387 -4.13 1.18 21.12
C ARG A 387 -4.26 2.49 21.84
N ALA A 388 -3.14 3.00 22.37
CA ALA A 388 -3.14 4.20 23.18
C ALA A 388 -2.08 5.21 22.76
N ALA A 389 -2.43 6.50 22.84
CA ALA A 389 -1.49 7.61 22.76
C ALA A 389 -1.88 8.69 23.80
N GLY A 390 -1.08 8.83 24.83
CA GLY A 390 -1.36 9.71 25.96
C GLY A 390 -2.63 9.30 26.70
N SER A 391 -3.60 10.23 26.83
CA SER A 391 -4.88 9.97 27.48
C SER A 391 -5.97 9.39 26.59
N HIS A 392 -5.67 9.16 25.32
CA HIS A 392 -6.63 8.64 24.34
C HIS A 392 -6.31 7.20 23.97
N GLY A 393 -7.33 6.40 23.77
CA GLY A 393 -7.16 5.02 23.36
C GLY A 393 -8.40 4.42 22.73
N MET A 394 -8.19 3.31 22.03
CA MET A 394 -9.26 2.51 21.45
C MET A 394 -9.08 1.04 21.82
N LEU A 395 -10.12 0.45 22.40
CA LEU A 395 -10.27 -0.98 22.60
C LEU A 395 -11.04 -1.54 21.41
N VAL A 396 -10.41 -2.47 20.69
CA VAL A 396 -11.04 -3.18 19.58
C VAL A 396 -11.20 -4.64 19.98
N MET A 397 -12.41 -5.17 19.80
CA MET A 397 -12.74 -6.56 20.04
C MET A 397 -13.43 -7.13 18.80
N VAL A 398 -12.93 -8.23 18.26
CA VAL A 398 -13.45 -8.86 17.04
C VAL A 398 -13.60 -10.36 17.29
N ASN A 399 -14.83 -10.85 17.24
CA ASN A 399 -15.07 -12.28 17.12
C ASN A 399 -14.76 -12.70 15.67
N THR A 400 -13.77 -13.53 15.48
CA THR A 400 -13.33 -13.99 14.14
C THR A 400 -13.92 -15.35 13.77
N ALA A 401 -14.70 -15.98 14.68
CA ALA A 401 -15.36 -17.25 14.47
C ALA A 401 -16.80 -17.08 13.94
N ASN A 402 -17.28 -18.06 13.22
CA ASN A 402 -18.68 -18.15 12.77
C ASN A 402 -19.59 -18.80 13.84
N GLU A 403 -19.36 -18.44 15.11
CA GLU A 403 -20.18 -18.88 16.23
C GLU A 403 -20.21 -17.80 17.32
N SER A 404 -21.25 -17.82 18.15
CA SER A 404 -21.34 -16.92 19.31
C SER A 404 -20.37 -17.37 20.38
N VAL A 405 -19.59 -16.42 20.93
CA VAL A 405 -18.61 -16.70 21.98
C VAL A 405 -18.85 -15.81 23.21
N GLN A 406 -18.59 -16.36 24.38
CA GLN A 406 -18.47 -15.55 25.60
C GLN A 406 -17.00 -15.16 25.79
N VAL A 407 -16.76 -13.86 25.92
CA VAL A 407 -15.41 -13.31 26.11
C VAL A 407 -15.37 -12.44 27.36
N LYS A 408 -14.24 -12.51 28.06
CA LYS A 408 -13.94 -11.56 29.15
C LYS A 408 -13.45 -10.27 28.53
N VAL A 409 -14.07 -9.16 28.96
CA VAL A 409 -13.51 -7.84 28.66
C VAL A 409 -12.20 -7.68 29.44
N PRO A 410 -11.13 -7.11 28.83
CA PRO A 410 -9.87 -6.88 29.55
C PRO A 410 -10.11 -6.14 30.86
N MET A 411 -9.47 -6.61 31.95
CA MET A 411 -9.73 -6.11 33.32
C MET A 411 -9.50 -4.60 33.44
N GLU A 412 -8.57 -4.09 32.67
CA GLU A 412 -8.20 -2.67 32.63
C GLU A 412 -9.33 -1.79 32.08
N HIS A 413 -10.28 -2.37 31.34
CA HIS A 413 -11.39 -1.70 30.70
C HIS A 413 -12.76 -2.09 31.25
N ALA A 414 -12.89 -3.24 31.92
CA ALA A 414 -14.13 -3.69 32.52
C ALA A 414 -14.63 -2.71 33.60
N GLY A 415 -15.92 -2.37 33.59
CA GLY A 415 -16.53 -1.38 34.45
C GLY A 415 -16.24 0.08 34.07
N LYS A 416 -15.47 0.34 33.05
CA LYS A 416 -15.28 1.70 32.54
C LYS A 416 -16.38 2.07 31.55
N THR A 417 -16.78 3.33 31.54
CA THR A 417 -17.63 3.91 30.49
C THR A 417 -16.71 4.27 29.31
N MET A 418 -17.00 3.73 28.14
CA MET A 418 -16.34 4.04 26.88
C MET A 418 -17.39 4.31 25.79
N THR A 419 -17.06 5.11 24.80
CA THR A 419 -17.94 5.36 23.65
C THR A 419 -17.81 4.22 22.64
N ASP A 420 -18.89 3.50 22.35
CA ASP A 420 -18.97 2.65 21.15
C ASP A 420 -19.01 3.57 19.92
N VAL A 421 -17.93 3.56 19.16
CA VAL A 421 -17.73 4.51 18.04
C VAL A 421 -18.69 4.22 16.87
N ILE A 422 -19.07 2.95 16.69
CA ILE A 422 -20.00 2.54 15.63
C ILE A 422 -21.43 2.88 16.01
N ALA A 423 -21.84 2.54 17.24
CA ALA A 423 -23.19 2.84 17.71
C ALA A 423 -23.39 4.32 18.12
N GLY A 424 -22.29 5.04 18.40
CA GLY A 424 -22.33 6.44 18.81
C GLY A 424 -22.90 6.66 20.22
N VAL A 425 -22.75 5.67 21.11
CA VAL A 425 -23.33 5.72 22.49
C VAL A 425 -22.27 5.36 23.53
N ASP A 426 -22.40 5.92 24.71
CA ASP A 426 -21.57 5.56 25.85
C ASP A 426 -22.08 4.27 26.49
N VAL A 427 -21.18 3.34 26.77
CA VAL A 427 -21.44 2.01 27.30
C VAL A 427 -20.52 1.74 28.49
N GLU A 428 -21.10 1.32 29.63
CA GLU A 428 -20.32 0.73 30.72
C GLU A 428 -19.94 -0.70 30.31
N LEU A 429 -18.66 -0.97 30.16
CA LEU A 429 -18.17 -2.27 29.67
C LEU A 429 -18.39 -3.35 30.74
N PRO A 430 -19.08 -4.46 30.41
CA PRO A 430 -19.28 -5.57 31.35
C PRO A 430 -17.95 -6.32 31.59
N THR A 431 -17.93 -7.16 32.63
CA THR A 431 -16.78 -8.06 32.86
C THR A 431 -16.70 -9.23 31.85
N VAL A 432 -17.89 -9.65 31.36
CA VAL A 432 -18.06 -10.71 30.38
C VAL A 432 -19.15 -10.27 29.41
N MET A 433 -18.94 -10.49 28.13
CA MET A 433 -19.94 -10.23 27.09
C MET A 433 -20.08 -11.41 26.15
N THR A 434 -21.22 -11.51 25.49
CA THR A 434 -21.42 -12.42 24.37
C THR A 434 -21.19 -11.64 23.07
N MET A 435 -20.42 -12.20 22.17
CA MET A 435 -20.23 -11.68 20.82
C MET A 435 -20.82 -12.67 19.82
N GLU A 436 -21.66 -12.17 18.94
CA GLU A 436 -22.27 -12.94 17.86
C GLU A 436 -21.21 -13.32 16.79
N PRO A 437 -21.52 -14.25 15.87
CA PRO A 437 -20.60 -14.61 14.79
C PRO A 437 -20.05 -13.41 14.03
N TYR A 438 -18.73 -13.29 13.95
CA TYR A 438 -18.02 -12.20 13.29
C TYR A 438 -18.37 -10.78 13.78
N GLN A 439 -18.97 -10.65 14.97
CA GLN A 439 -19.28 -9.36 15.58
C GLN A 439 -17.98 -8.66 16.02
N TYR A 440 -17.97 -7.34 15.92
CA TYR A 440 -16.88 -6.51 16.42
C TYR A 440 -17.42 -5.30 17.21
N PHE A 441 -16.56 -4.76 18.05
CA PHE A 441 -16.77 -3.53 18.80
C PHE A 441 -15.51 -2.68 18.74
N ILE A 442 -15.69 -1.37 18.61
CA ILE A 442 -14.64 -0.35 18.64
C ILE A 442 -15.02 0.67 19.69
N TYR A 443 -14.38 0.58 20.85
CA TYR A 443 -14.64 1.45 21.97
C TYR A 443 -13.54 2.50 22.12
N GLN A 444 -13.93 3.76 22.30
CA GLN A 444 -13.03 4.89 22.51
C GLN A 444 -13.11 5.39 23.93
N GLN A 445 -11.94 5.68 24.52
CA GLN A 445 -11.77 6.35 25.81
C GLN A 445 -11.57 7.85 25.62
#